data_9e47352c6763111e121621748d598712
#
_entry.id   9e47352c6763111e121621748d598712
#
_cell.length_a   1.000
_cell.length_b   1.000
_cell.length_c   1.000
_cell.angle_alpha   90.00
_cell.angle_beta   90.00
_cell.angle_gamma   90.00
#
_symmetry.space_group_name_H-M   'P 1'
#
loop_
_entity.id
_entity.type
_entity.pdbx_description
1 polymer ?
#
loop_
_entity_poly.entity_id
_entity_poly.type
_entity_poly.pdbx_seq_one_letter_code
_entity_poly.pdbx_strand_id
1 'polypeptide(L)'
;MRKVLLVLMVMVAATSLVFAQGTTESIDKFPSKPVTAVVGWAAGGGADIVFRAIAEVFPKYANGQPLVIQNQGAAAGVPAITEFMKATPDGYTTLHWNVAHVIKTHMNKVPFTGTEFDPVLQVVASYNYLVVNANAKWNTLEEFIADAKSRPEGISMGNAGAGGGNHMAALLFEEASGTKYIHVPFSGGGPAITGLMSGQCDAVMANAPEGIANVQAGQLKILAVFSDKKLDSIPASTAIAQNVNLVLEQWRGVVVPKGTPPAIIAKLENIFRQCIEDPIYIKKMQELGSIPVYKSGADFGKLVASDDARYEKIVRDGKFGDRY
;
A
#
# COMPACT_ATOMS: atom_id res chain seq x y z
N MET A 1 17.99 38.40 53.28
CA MET A 1 17.02 37.40 52.80
C MET A 1 16.51 37.71 51.38
N ARG A 2 16.04 38.92 51.03
CA ARG A 2 15.52 39.27 49.67
C ARG A 2 16.57 39.11 48.53
N LYS A 3 17.84 39.42 48.75
CA LYS A 3 18.91 39.31 47.73
C LYS A 3 19.32 37.85 47.44
N VAL A 4 19.20 36.95 48.47
CA VAL A 4 19.52 35.51 48.31
C VAL A 4 18.38 34.82 47.54
N LEU A 5 17.11 35.23 47.75
CA LEU A 5 15.96 34.72 47.00
C LEU A 5 16.06 35.08 45.49
N LEU A 6 16.53 36.30 45.17
CA LEU A 6 16.69 36.72 43.79
C LEU A 6 17.77 35.94 43.03
N VAL A 7 18.89 35.63 43.70
CA VAL A 7 19.97 34.80 43.10
C VAL A 7 19.51 33.36 42.89
N LEU A 8 18.75 32.77 43.81
CA LEU A 8 18.19 31.44 43.66
C LEU A 8 17.16 31.38 42.51
N MET A 9 16.33 32.43 42.35
CA MET A 9 15.33 32.50 41.27
C MET A 9 15.98 32.65 39.88
N VAL A 10 17.10 33.37 39.76
CA VAL A 10 17.88 33.48 38.52
C VAL A 10 18.63 32.18 38.19
N MET A 11 19.15 31.46 39.19
CA MET A 11 19.75 30.14 38.96
C MET A 11 18.74 29.07 38.52
N VAL A 12 17.53 29.07 39.06
CA VAL A 12 16.48 28.12 38.63
C VAL A 12 15.98 28.45 37.24
N ALA A 13 15.91 29.74 36.84
CA ALA A 13 15.56 30.14 35.48
C ALA A 13 16.67 29.81 34.46
N ALA A 14 17.94 29.86 34.85
CA ALA A 14 19.07 29.49 34.00
C ALA A 14 19.17 27.97 33.76
N THR A 15 18.81 27.14 34.76
CA THR A 15 18.81 25.68 34.62
C THR A 15 17.64 25.15 33.78
N SER A 16 16.52 25.88 33.69
CA SER A 16 15.39 25.50 32.83
C SER A 16 15.64 25.70 31.33
N LEU A 17 16.63 26.53 30.96
CA LEU A 17 17.01 26.79 29.55
C LEU A 17 18.00 25.74 28.99
N VAL A 18 18.62 24.91 29.84
CA VAL A 18 19.61 23.91 29.41
C VAL A 18 18.97 22.56 29.07
N PHE A 19 17.72 22.29 29.51
CA PHE A 19 17.04 21.04 29.20
C PHE A 19 16.21 21.01 27.92
N ALA A 20 16.19 22.12 27.15
CA ALA A 20 15.45 22.21 25.88
C ALA A 20 16.34 22.12 24.62
N GLN A 21 17.64 21.85 24.77
CA GLN A 21 18.51 21.50 23.64
C GLN A 21 18.62 20.00 23.50
N GLY A 22 17.52 19.33 23.18
CA GLY A 22 17.60 18.17 22.31
C GLY A 22 18.30 18.67 21.04
N THR A 23 19.46 18.11 20.71
CA THR A 23 20.19 18.40 19.48
C THR A 23 19.27 18.13 18.31
N THR A 24 18.53 19.14 17.86
CA THR A 24 17.76 19.07 16.60
C THR A 24 18.80 18.86 15.52
N GLU A 25 18.80 17.68 14.96
CA GLU A 25 19.63 17.36 13.80
C GLU A 25 19.45 18.45 12.75
N SER A 26 20.56 18.99 12.23
CA SER A 26 20.47 19.94 11.13
C SER A 26 19.79 19.28 9.95
N ILE A 27 18.76 19.90 9.41
CA ILE A 27 18.01 19.41 8.26
C ILE A 27 18.89 19.03 7.07
N ASP A 28 20.03 19.71 6.94
CA ASP A 28 21.01 19.43 5.88
C ASP A 28 21.68 18.07 6.05
N LYS A 29 21.80 17.58 7.29
CA LYS A 29 22.39 16.27 7.62
C LYS A 29 21.35 15.14 7.66
N PHE A 30 20.06 15.47 7.60
CA PHE A 30 19.01 14.47 7.60
C PHE A 30 18.92 13.75 6.24
N PRO A 31 18.84 12.41 6.19
CA PRO A 31 19.02 11.48 7.31
C PRO A 31 20.50 11.23 7.60
N SER A 32 20.88 11.14 8.90
CA SER A 32 22.23 10.81 9.36
C SER A 32 22.36 9.36 9.86
N LYS A 33 21.25 8.63 9.89
CA LYS A 33 21.13 7.21 10.24
C LYS A 33 20.10 6.53 9.32
N PRO A 34 20.04 5.18 9.30
CA PRO A 34 19.06 4.45 8.49
C PRO A 34 17.63 4.91 8.73
N VAL A 35 16.85 5.01 7.65
CA VAL A 35 15.41 5.25 7.71
C VAL A 35 14.68 3.91 7.63
N THR A 36 13.69 3.68 8.47
CA THR A 36 12.86 2.47 8.45
C THR A 36 11.56 2.73 7.70
N ALA A 37 11.23 1.86 6.76
CA ALA A 37 9.91 1.82 6.13
C ALA A 37 9.13 0.60 6.66
N VAL A 38 8.10 0.85 7.46
CA VAL A 38 7.18 -0.18 7.93
C VAL A 38 6.23 -0.54 6.78
N VAL A 39 6.15 -1.82 6.46
CA VAL A 39 5.27 -2.37 5.43
C VAL A 39 4.31 -3.35 6.08
N GLY A 40 3.02 -3.00 6.17
CA GLY A 40 1.97 -3.79 6.81
C GLY A 40 1.55 -5.05 6.05
N TRP A 41 2.43 -5.58 5.18
CA TRP A 41 2.18 -6.74 4.31
C TRP A 41 3.36 -7.71 4.36
N ALA A 42 3.10 -8.99 4.06
CA ALA A 42 4.13 -10.01 4.00
C ALA A 42 5.18 -9.70 2.93
N ALA A 43 6.40 -10.18 3.14
CA ALA A 43 7.47 -10.12 2.15
C ALA A 43 7.05 -10.81 0.84
N GLY A 44 7.52 -10.31 -0.30
CA GLY A 44 7.15 -10.79 -1.64
C GLY A 44 5.79 -10.31 -2.13
N GLY A 45 5.02 -9.58 -1.32
CA GLY A 45 3.80 -8.90 -1.75
C GLY A 45 4.09 -7.59 -2.49
N GLY A 46 3.08 -7.03 -3.16
CA GLY A 46 3.24 -5.84 -4.01
C GLY A 46 3.83 -4.63 -3.30
N ALA A 47 3.50 -4.40 -2.04
CA ALA A 47 4.07 -3.32 -1.24
C ALA A 47 5.57 -3.55 -0.96
N ASP A 48 5.94 -4.78 -0.58
CA ASP A 48 7.33 -5.15 -0.31
C ASP A 48 8.21 -4.97 -1.56
N ILE A 49 7.74 -5.44 -2.72
CA ILE A 49 8.46 -5.33 -4.00
C ILE A 49 8.70 -3.85 -4.36
N VAL A 50 7.68 -3.00 -4.24
CA VAL A 50 7.78 -1.55 -4.52
C VAL A 50 8.79 -0.88 -3.57
N PHE A 51 8.68 -1.15 -2.27
CA PHE A 51 9.56 -0.50 -1.28
C PHE A 51 11.01 -1.03 -1.33
N ARG A 52 11.23 -2.30 -1.69
CA ARG A 52 12.60 -2.81 -1.97
C ARG A 52 13.21 -2.18 -3.21
N ALA A 53 12.41 -1.88 -4.23
CA ALA A 53 12.90 -1.16 -5.39
C ALA A 53 13.30 0.29 -5.05
N ILE A 54 12.56 0.97 -4.15
CA ILE A 54 12.96 2.26 -3.60
C ILE A 54 14.25 2.11 -2.77
N ALA A 55 14.31 1.10 -1.88
CA ALA A 55 15.46 0.88 -1.01
C ALA A 55 16.77 0.64 -1.78
N GLU A 56 16.70 0.06 -2.97
CA GLU A 56 17.86 -0.17 -3.84
C GLU A 56 18.54 1.14 -4.26
N VAL A 57 17.76 2.19 -4.52
CA VAL A 57 18.28 3.49 -4.98
C VAL A 57 18.33 4.56 -3.88
N PHE A 58 17.67 4.32 -2.74
CA PHE A 58 17.52 5.28 -1.64
C PHE A 58 18.85 5.85 -1.13
N PRO A 59 19.93 5.05 -0.90
CA PRO A 59 21.20 5.59 -0.40
C PRO A 59 21.81 6.67 -1.31
N LYS A 60 21.53 6.64 -2.62
CA LYS A 60 22.01 7.62 -3.59
C LYS A 60 21.51 9.04 -3.30
N TYR A 61 20.31 9.15 -2.69
CA TYR A 61 19.62 10.42 -2.45
C TYR A 61 19.51 10.78 -0.96
N ALA A 62 19.87 9.85 -0.07
CA ALA A 62 19.68 9.92 1.37
C ALA A 62 21.03 9.95 2.14
N ASN A 63 22.00 10.76 1.69
CA ASN A 63 23.32 10.89 2.33
C ASN A 63 24.05 9.54 2.55
N GLY A 64 23.82 8.55 1.68
CA GLY A 64 24.36 7.18 1.84
C GLY A 64 23.61 6.32 2.85
N GLN A 65 22.58 6.82 3.52
CA GLN A 65 21.81 6.06 4.50
C GLN A 65 20.83 5.08 3.83
N PRO A 66 20.72 3.84 4.30
CA PRO A 66 19.80 2.87 3.71
C PRO A 66 18.35 3.11 4.15
N LEU A 67 17.41 2.65 3.30
CA LEU A 67 16.01 2.43 3.67
C LEU A 67 15.85 0.97 4.11
N VAL A 68 15.56 0.74 5.38
CA VAL A 68 15.36 -0.60 5.96
C VAL A 68 13.88 -0.98 5.85
N ILE A 69 13.57 -2.06 5.14
CA ILE A 69 12.19 -2.53 4.98
C ILE A 69 11.84 -3.48 6.12
N GLN A 70 10.82 -3.12 6.89
CA GLN A 70 10.28 -3.92 7.99
C GLN A 70 8.89 -4.43 7.64
N ASN A 71 8.77 -5.72 7.27
CA ASN A 71 7.49 -6.34 6.96
C ASN A 71 6.80 -6.83 8.23
N GLN A 72 5.49 -6.52 8.36
CA GLN A 72 4.61 -7.00 9.43
C GLN A 72 3.25 -7.38 8.83
N GLY A 73 3.23 -8.48 8.08
CA GLY A 73 2.08 -8.93 7.33
C GLY A 73 1.11 -9.76 8.17
N ALA A 74 0.19 -9.12 8.87
CA ALA A 74 -0.93 -9.78 9.54
C ALA A 74 -2.17 -8.88 9.49
N ALA A 75 -3.36 -9.47 9.43
CA ALA A 75 -4.67 -8.79 9.51
C ALA A 75 -4.75 -7.49 8.66
N ALA A 76 -4.26 -7.55 7.40
CA ALA A 76 -4.18 -6.43 6.48
C ALA A 76 -3.42 -5.21 7.05
N GLY A 77 -2.35 -5.45 7.81
CA GLY A 77 -1.45 -4.42 8.33
C GLY A 77 -1.86 -3.79 9.66
N VAL A 78 -3.01 -4.15 10.23
CA VAL A 78 -3.52 -3.50 11.46
C VAL A 78 -2.50 -3.48 12.62
N PRO A 79 -1.80 -4.60 12.96
CA PRO A 79 -0.80 -4.57 14.02
C PRO A 79 0.38 -3.63 13.70
N ALA A 80 0.86 -3.64 12.44
CA ALA A 80 1.96 -2.78 11.99
C ALA A 80 1.60 -1.29 12.14
N ILE A 81 0.39 -0.91 11.71
CA ILE A 81 -0.11 0.46 11.79
C ILE A 81 -0.28 0.89 13.25
N THR A 82 -0.84 0.01 14.10
CA THR A 82 -1.02 0.28 15.53
C THR A 82 0.31 0.51 16.26
N GLU A 83 1.35 -0.23 15.88
CA GLU A 83 2.69 -0.02 16.42
C GLU A 83 3.31 1.27 15.88
N PHE A 84 3.15 1.54 14.57
CA PHE A 84 3.63 2.77 13.95
C PHE A 84 3.03 4.05 14.56
N MET A 85 1.79 4.03 15.04
CA MET A 85 1.16 5.16 15.76
C MET A 85 1.96 5.61 16.98
N LYS A 86 2.84 4.75 17.54
CA LYS A 86 3.70 5.06 18.69
C LYS A 86 5.08 5.57 18.27
N ALA A 87 5.38 5.59 16.97
CA ALA A 87 6.69 6.00 16.47
C ALA A 87 6.93 7.49 16.71
N THR A 88 8.19 7.83 17.01
CA THR A 88 8.60 9.23 17.19
C THR A 88 8.43 10.00 15.87
N PRO A 89 7.84 11.22 15.89
CA PRO A 89 7.66 12.04 14.69
C PRO A 89 8.95 12.76 14.27
N ASP A 90 10.05 12.00 14.10
CA ASP A 90 11.38 12.49 13.75
C ASP A 90 11.80 12.22 12.28
N GLY A 91 10.92 11.54 11.52
CA GLY A 91 11.14 11.19 10.12
C GLY A 91 11.98 9.93 9.88
N TYR A 92 12.50 9.28 10.92
CA TYR A 92 13.30 8.05 10.77
C TYR A 92 12.47 6.77 10.68
N THR A 93 11.17 6.87 10.98
CA THR A 93 10.23 5.78 10.75
C THR A 93 9.12 6.28 9.82
N THR A 94 8.98 5.63 8.68
CA THR A 94 7.93 5.88 7.69
C THR A 94 7.02 4.67 7.58
N LEU A 95 5.80 4.86 7.11
CA LEU A 95 4.85 3.79 6.86
C LEU A 95 4.45 3.78 5.38
N HIS A 96 4.47 2.60 4.79
CA HIS A 96 3.75 2.34 3.55
C HIS A 96 2.25 2.53 3.78
N TRP A 97 1.64 3.46 3.07
CA TRP A 97 0.21 3.73 3.11
C TRP A 97 -0.43 3.45 1.76
N ASN A 98 -1.56 2.78 1.74
CA ASN A 98 -2.26 2.46 0.51
C ASN A 98 -3.78 2.47 0.68
N VAL A 99 -4.51 2.41 -0.43
CA VAL A 99 -5.97 2.37 -0.44
C VAL A 99 -6.56 1.22 0.40
N ALA A 100 -5.86 0.10 0.52
CA ALA A 100 -6.34 -1.03 1.33
C ALA A 100 -6.42 -0.69 2.83
N HIS A 101 -5.52 0.15 3.33
CA HIS A 101 -5.58 0.62 4.71
C HIS A 101 -6.78 1.55 4.93
N VAL A 102 -7.08 2.41 3.96
CA VAL A 102 -8.27 3.27 3.97
C VAL A 102 -9.55 2.43 3.93
N ILE A 103 -9.66 1.48 3.01
CA ILE A 103 -10.79 0.54 2.94
C ILE A 103 -11.00 -0.19 4.26
N LYS A 104 -9.89 -0.62 4.90
CA LYS A 104 -9.92 -1.37 6.14
C LYS A 104 -10.62 -0.63 7.28
N THR A 105 -10.49 0.71 7.35
CA THR A 105 -11.16 1.52 8.39
C THR A 105 -12.68 1.48 8.29
N HIS A 106 -13.23 1.23 7.10
CA HIS A 106 -14.67 1.14 6.84
C HIS A 106 -15.20 -0.30 6.88
N MET A 107 -14.33 -1.28 6.58
CA MET A 107 -14.72 -2.70 6.62
C MET A 107 -14.69 -3.30 8.01
N ASN A 108 -13.85 -2.80 8.90
CA ASN A 108 -13.61 -3.39 10.22
C ASN A 108 -13.36 -2.30 11.26
N LYS A 109 -13.66 -2.61 12.52
CA LYS A 109 -13.26 -1.74 13.62
C LYS A 109 -11.75 -1.82 13.83
N VAL A 110 -11.03 -0.73 13.54
CA VAL A 110 -9.57 -0.59 13.71
C VAL A 110 -9.25 0.64 14.56
N PRO A 111 -8.05 0.75 15.19
CA PRO A 111 -7.71 1.85 16.09
C PRO A 111 -7.18 3.10 15.37
N PHE A 112 -7.32 3.22 14.06
CA PHE A 112 -6.84 4.34 13.24
C PHE A 112 -7.90 4.76 12.22
N THR A 113 -7.73 5.93 11.62
CA THR A 113 -8.57 6.47 10.53
C THR A 113 -7.82 6.46 9.21
N GLY A 114 -8.54 6.61 8.09
CA GLY A 114 -7.93 6.71 6.75
C GLY A 114 -6.97 7.90 6.61
N THR A 115 -7.17 8.96 7.39
CA THR A 115 -6.40 10.22 7.37
C THR A 115 -5.55 10.43 8.63
N GLU A 116 -5.17 9.34 9.33
CA GLU A 116 -4.47 9.38 10.63
C GLU A 116 -3.09 10.03 10.58
N PHE A 117 -2.36 9.90 9.46
CA PHE A 117 -0.95 10.22 9.35
C PHE A 117 -0.69 11.43 8.48
N ASP A 118 0.51 12.03 8.61
CA ASP A 118 0.93 13.11 7.72
C ASP A 118 1.48 12.53 6.40
N PRO A 119 0.90 12.90 5.23
CA PRO A 119 1.32 12.36 3.95
C PRO A 119 2.65 12.95 3.49
N VAL A 120 3.55 12.08 2.97
CA VAL A 120 4.82 12.49 2.37
C VAL A 120 4.69 12.56 0.85
N LEU A 121 4.29 11.46 0.18
CA LEU A 121 4.03 11.45 -1.26
C LEU A 121 3.35 10.14 -1.69
N GLN A 122 2.74 10.14 -2.89
CA GLN A 122 2.42 8.92 -3.62
C GLN A 122 3.65 8.48 -4.41
N VAL A 123 3.93 7.16 -4.44
CA VAL A 123 5.11 6.59 -5.12
C VAL A 123 4.75 5.75 -6.34
N VAL A 124 3.56 5.15 -6.37
CA VAL A 124 3.15 4.25 -7.45
C VAL A 124 1.62 4.14 -7.53
N ALA A 125 1.11 3.92 -8.74
CA ALA A 125 -0.22 3.41 -9.01
C ALA A 125 -0.13 2.06 -9.70
N SER A 126 -1.14 1.22 -9.52
CA SER A 126 -1.26 -0.08 -10.17
C SER A 126 -2.73 -0.49 -10.25
N TYR A 127 -3.03 -1.45 -11.12
CA TYR A 127 -4.39 -1.95 -11.29
C TYR A 127 -4.52 -3.37 -10.78
N ASN A 128 -5.71 -3.71 -10.30
CA ASN A 128 -6.03 -5.10 -10.03
C ASN A 128 -6.16 -5.91 -11.32
N TYR A 129 -5.94 -7.19 -11.22
CA TYR A 129 -6.16 -8.15 -12.29
C TYR A 129 -6.61 -9.51 -11.74
N LEU A 130 -7.36 -10.23 -12.54
CA LEU A 130 -7.79 -11.60 -12.25
C LEU A 130 -6.76 -12.57 -12.82
N VAL A 131 -6.15 -13.36 -11.95
CA VAL A 131 -5.12 -14.33 -12.32
C VAL A 131 -5.55 -15.74 -11.91
N VAL A 132 -5.23 -16.71 -12.79
CA VAL A 132 -5.49 -18.13 -12.59
C VAL A 132 -4.23 -18.96 -12.90
N ASN A 133 -4.22 -20.23 -12.50
CA ASN A 133 -3.15 -21.15 -12.90
C ASN A 133 -3.10 -21.26 -14.43
N ALA A 134 -1.93 -21.40 -15.02
CA ALA A 134 -1.77 -21.53 -16.48
C ALA A 134 -2.60 -22.68 -17.06
N ASN A 135 -2.75 -23.78 -16.31
CA ASN A 135 -3.53 -24.95 -16.69
C ASN A 135 -5.02 -24.85 -16.35
N ALA A 136 -5.49 -23.72 -15.80
CA ALA A 136 -6.91 -23.53 -15.52
C ALA A 136 -7.73 -23.61 -16.81
N LYS A 137 -8.96 -24.12 -16.71
CA LYS A 137 -9.86 -24.32 -17.85
C LYS A 137 -10.32 -23.02 -18.53
N TRP A 138 -10.24 -21.90 -17.84
CA TRP A 138 -10.67 -20.60 -18.35
C TRP A 138 -9.53 -19.91 -19.13
N ASN A 139 -9.81 -19.42 -20.31
CA ASN A 139 -8.88 -18.66 -21.13
C ASN A 139 -9.29 -17.20 -21.32
N THR A 140 -10.56 -16.87 -21.00
CA THR A 140 -11.12 -15.52 -21.08
C THR A 140 -11.88 -15.17 -19.79
N LEU A 141 -12.08 -13.88 -19.57
CA LEU A 141 -12.92 -13.39 -18.47
C LEU A 141 -14.36 -13.86 -18.63
N GLU A 142 -14.87 -13.93 -19.87
CA GLU A 142 -16.21 -14.40 -20.19
C GLU A 142 -16.43 -15.85 -19.76
N GLU A 143 -15.50 -16.76 -20.10
CA GLU A 143 -15.54 -18.16 -19.68
C GLU A 143 -15.54 -18.28 -18.15
N PHE A 144 -14.73 -17.49 -17.46
CA PHE A 144 -14.67 -17.45 -16.01
C PHE A 144 -15.98 -17.01 -15.37
N ILE A 145 -16.57 -15.92 -15.89
CA ILE A 145 -17.86 -15.38 -15.44
C ILE A 145 -19.00 -16.38 -15.71
N ALA A 146 -19.03 -17.01 -16.89
CA ALA A 146 -20.05 -18.00 -17.24
C ALA A 146 -20.01 -19.21 -16.30
N ASP A 147 -18.82 -19.72 -16.00
CA ASP A 147 -18.65 -20.84 -15.05
C ASP A 147 -19.07 -20.43 -13.62
N ALA A 148 -18.69 -19.22 -13.17
CA ALA A 148 -19.08 -18.71 -11.86
C ALA A 148 -20.61 -18.54 -11.72
N LYS A 149 -21.28 -18.09 -12.77
CA LYS A 149 -22.75 -17.97 -12.80
C LYS A 149 -23.46 -19.33 -12.78
N SER A 150 -22.86 -20.36 -13.42
CA SER A 150 -23.44 -21.72 -13.45
C SER A 150 -23.36 -22.43 -12.10
N ARG A 151 -22.43 -22.03 -11.22
CA ARG A 151 -22.21 -22.60 -9.89
C ARG A 151 -21.82 -21.51 -8.89
N PRO A 152 -22.76 -20.71 -8.41
CA PRO A 152 -22.48 -19.68 -7.41
C PRO A 152 -21.73 -20.26 -6.21
N GLU A 153 -20.72 -19.53 -5.73
CA GLU A 153 -19.79 -20.01 -4.67
C GLU A 153 -19.05 -21.32 -5.00
N GLY A 154 -18.99 -21.69 -6.29
CA GLY A 154 -18.27 -22.87 -6.76
C GLY A 154 -16.82 -22.60 -7.16
N ILE A 155 -16.36 -21.35 -7.09
CA ILE A 155 -14.99 -20.92 -7.39
C ILE A 155 -14.42 -20.22 -6.15
N SER A 156 -13.23 -20.61 -5.74
CA SER A 156 -12.49 -19.96 -4.66
C SER A 156 -11.62 -18.83 -5.18
N MET A 157 -11.82 -17.63 -4.60
CA MET A 157 -11.13 -16.38 -4.96
C MET A 157 -10.16 -15.97 -3.86
N GLY A 158 -8.86 -16.17 -4.07
CA GLY A 158 -7.81 -15.71 -3.18
C GLY A 158 -7.64 -14.19 -3.20
N ASN A 159 -7.26 -13.62 -2.07
CA ASN A 159 -6.97 -12.20 -1.92
C ASN A 159 -5.89 -11.96 -0.85
N ALA A 160 -5.33 -10.75 -0.80
CA ALA A 160 -4.21 -10.39 0.08
C ALA A 160 -4.62 -10.14 1.56
N GLY A 161 -5.84 -10.47 1.94
CA GLY A 161 -6.35 -10.35 3.32
C GLY A 161 -7.77 -9.80 3.38
N ALA A 162 -8.56 -10.33 4.30
CA ALA A 162 -9.95 -9.93 4.50
C ALA A 162 -10.07 -8.42 4.81
N GLY A 163 -10.99 -7.74 4.13
CA GLY A 163 -11.21 -6.30 4.26
C GLY A 163 -10.13 -5.42 3.64
N GLY A 164 -9.13 -6.01 2.95
CA GLY A 164 -8.11 -5.26 2.23
C GLY A 164 -8.51 -4.91 0.78
N GLY A 165 -7.62 -4.19 0.07
CA GLY A 165 -7.90 -3.69 -1.29
C GLY A 165 -8.21 -4.78 -2.31
N ASN A 166 -7.46 -5.89 -2.31
CA ASN A 166 -7.72 -7.00 -3.24
C ASN A 166 -9.03 -7.73 -2.91
N HIS A 167 -9.42 -7.78 -1.62
CA HIS A 167 -10.71 -8.32 -1.22
C HIS A 167 -11.86 -7.40 -1.68
N MET A 168 -11.74 -6.08 -1.46
CA MET A 168 -12.71 -5.11 -1.96
C MET A 168 -12.82 -5.18 -3.50
N ALA A 169 -11.70 -5.32 -4.20
CA ALA A 169 -11.68 -5.48 -5.65
C ALA A 169 -12.48 -6.74 -6.10
N ALA A 170 -12.33 -7.86 -5.38
CA ALA A 170 -13.10 -9.07 -5.65
C ALA A 170 -14.60 -8.87 -5.39
N LEU A 171 -14.99 -8.16 -4.33
CA LEU A 171 -16.40 -7.84 -4.03
C LEU A 171 -17.03 -6.92 -5.10
N LEU A 172 -16.29 -5.90 -5.54
CA LEU A 172 -16.74 -5.03 -6.63
C LEU A 172 -16.84 -5.78 -7.98
N PHE A 173 -15.96 -6.78 -8.18
CA PHE A 173 -16.06 -7.65 -9.36
C PHE A 173 -17.29 -8.57 -9.28
N GLU A 174 -17.65 -9.11 -8.11
CA GLU A 174 -18.91 -9.83 -7.91
C GLU A 174 -20.12 -9.00 -8.31
N GLU A 175 -20.18 -7.75 -7.83
CA GLU A 175 -21.27 -6.84 -8.19
C GLU A 175 -21.35 -6.56 -9.69
N ALA A 176 -20.20 -6.19 -10.29
CA ALA A 176 -20.15 -5.82 -11.71
C ALA A 176 -20.44 -6.99 -12.66
N SER A 177 -20.10 -8.22 -12.27
CA SER A 177 -20.26 -9.42 -13.08
C SER A 177 -21.53 -10.23 -12.76
N GLY A 178 -22.19 -9.95 -11.63
CA GLY A 178 -23.32 -10.73 -11.12
C GLY A 178 -22.93 -12.17 -10.73
N THR A 179 -21.74 -12.34 -10.14
CA THR A 179 -21.19 -13.63 -9.70
C THR A 179 -21.04 -13.69 -8.19
N LYS A 180 -20.72 -14.87 -7.65
CA LYS A 180 -20.38 -15.11 -6.24
C LYS A 180 -19.24 -16.08 -6.12
N TYR A 181 -18.30 -15.81 -5.20
CA TYR A 181 -17.09 -16.59 -4.95
C TYR A 181 -16.94 -16.97 -3.48
N ILE A 182 -16.18 -18.04 -3.19
CA ILE A 182 -15.67 -18.31 -1.86
C ILE A 182 -14.39 -17.49 -1.68
N HIS A 183 -14.42 -16.52 -0.78
CA HIS A 183 -13.25 -15.69 -0.53
C HIS A 183 -12.23 -16.39 0.38
N VAL A 184 -10.97 -16.50 -0.09
CA VAL A 184 -9.86 -17.13 0.64
C VAL A 184 -8.83 -16.05 0.99
N PRO A 185 -8.81 -15.53 2.23
CA PRO A 185 -7.85 -14.51 2.64
C PRO A 185 -6.48 -15.12 2.95
N PHE A 186 -5.42 -14.50 2.41
CA PHE A 186 -4.02 -14.79 2.71
C PHE A 186 -3.38 -13.63 3.48
N SER A 187 -2.17 -13.81 4.01
CA SER A 187 -1.43 -12.79 4.75
C SER A 187 -0.81 -11.69 3.86
N GLY A 188 -1.05 -11.71 2.56
CA GLY A 188 -0.55 -10.76 1.57
C GLY A 188 -0.65 -11.31 0.15
N GLY A 189 -0.33 -10.47 -0.86
CA GLY A 189 -0.43 -10.85 -2.26
C GLY A 189 0.54 -11.96 -2.66
N GLY A 190 1.79 -11.94 -2.19
CA GLY A 190 2.75 -13.01 -2.43
C GLY A 190 2.26 -14.37 -1.95
N PRO A 191 1.84 -14.53 -0.67
CA PRO A 191 1.18 -15.73 -0.17
C PRO A 191 -0.07 -16.14 -0.96
N ALA A 192 -0.91 -15.19 -1.44
CA ALA A 192 -2.06 -15.50 -2.27
C ALA A 192 -1.65 -16.12 -3.62
N ILE A 193 -0.63 -15.57 -4.28
CA ILE A 193 -0.07 -16.13 -5.52
C ILE A 193 0.51 -17.53 -5.28
N THR A 194 1.22 -17.75 -4.16
CA THR A 194 1.70 -19.08 -3.78
C THR A 194 0.55 -20.06 -3.55
N GLY A 195 -0.52 -19.61 -2.88
CA GLY A 195 -1.74 -20.37 -2.66
C GLY A 195 -2.43 -20.77 -3.98
N LEU A 196 -2.49 -19.86 -4.96
CA LEU A 196 -3.00 -20.17 -6.30
C LEU A 196 -2.15 -21.26 -6.99
N MET A 197 -0.83 -21.11 -6.96
CA MET A 197 0.09 -22.08 -7.58
C MET A 197 0.01 -23.46 -6.95
N SER A 198 -0.27 -23.55 -5.65
CA SER A 198 -0.44 -24.82 -4.91
C SER A 198 -1.87 -25.36 -4.91
N GLY A 199 -2.81 -24.69 -5.57
CA GLY A 199 -4.21 -25.14 -5.66
C GLY A 199 -5.06 -24.91 -4.41
N GLN A 200 -4.64 -24.01 -3.49
CA GLN A 200 -5.44 -23.61 -2.32
C GLN A 200 -6.60 -22.69 -2.69
N CYS A 201 -6.57 -22.10 -3.87
CA CYS A 201 -7.68 -21.36 -4.46
C CYS A 201 -7.63 -21.51 -5.99
N ASP A 202 -8.76 -21.25 -6.66
CA ASP A 202 -8.93 -21.41 -8.11
C ASP A 202 -8.45 -20.17 -8.89
N ALA A 203 -8.61 -18.99 -8.29
CA ALA A 203 -8.26 -17.69 -8.86
C ALA A 203 -7.78 -16.75 -7.76
N VAL A 204 -7.07 -15.70 -8.14
CA VAL A 204 -6.67 -14.61 -7.22
C VAL A 204 -7.04 -13.26 -7.84
N MET A 205 -7.72 -12.42 -7.07
CA MET A 205 -7.79 -11.00 -7.36
C MET A 205 -6.48 -10.38 -6.86
N ALA A 206 -5.53 -10.21 -7.76
CA ALA A 206 -4.20 -9.69 -7.48
C ALA A 206 -4.07 -8.20 -7.86
N ASN A 207 -2.97 -7.61 -7.48
CA ASN A 207 -2.61 -6.25 -7.82
C ASN A 207 -1.13 -6.21 -8.26
N ALA A 208 -0.81 -5.54 -9.36
CA ALA A 208 0.57 -5.42 -9.77
C ALA A 208 1.44 -4.75 -8.67
N PRO A 209 2.64 -5.29 -8.41
CA PRO A 209 3.42 -6.26 -9.20
C PRO A 209 3.25 -7.75 -8.77
N GLU A 210 2.26 -8.10 -7.97
CA GLU A 210 2.09 -9.46 -7.42
C GLU A 210 1.91 -10.50 -8.55
N GLY A 211 2.75 -11.54 -8.58
CA GLY A 211 2.62 -12.66 -9.52
C GLY A 211 2.99 -12.39 -10.99
N ILE A 212 3.37 -11.17 -11.37
CA ILE A 212 3.75 -10.85 -12.76
C ILE A 212 4.93 -11.71 -13.22
N ALA A 213 5.92 -11.94 -12.37
CA ALA A 213 7.04 -12.84 -12.69
C ALA A 213 6.59 -14.28 -12.99
N ASN A 214 5.57 -14.77 -12.28
CA ASN A 214 5.00 -16.11 -12.51
C ASN A 214 4.20 -16.16 -13.81
N VAL A 215 3.54 -15.08 -14.20
CA VAL A 215 2.88 -14.95 -15.51
C VAL A 215 3.91 -14.95 -16.62
N GLN A 216 4.99 -14.19 -16.49
CA GLN A 216 6.11 -14.15 -17.46
C GLN A 216 6.79 -15.52 -17.58
N ALA A 217 6.87 -16.29 -16.50
CA ALA A 217 7.39 -17.66 -16.48
C ALA A 217 6.39 -18.71 -17.03
N GLY A 218 5.18 -18.31 -17.45
CA GLY A 218 4.15 -19.21 -17.97
C GLY A 218 3.51 -20.14 -16.94
N GLN A 219 3.68 -19.85 -15.65
CA GLN A 219 3.08 -20.62 -14.55
C GLN A 219 1.65 -20.19 -14.24
N LEU A 220 1.35 -18.92 -14.48
CA LEU A 220 0.05 -18.30 -14.30
C LEU A 220 -0.38 -17.58 -15.57
N LYS A 221 -1.68 -17.33 -15.73
CA LYS A 221 -2.25 -16.49 -16.79
C LYS A 221 -3.23 -15.47 -16.21
N ILE A 222 -3.22 -14.26 -16.79
CA ILE A 222 -4.15 -13.19 -16.42
C ILE A 222 -5.35 -13.24 -17.38
N LEU A 223 -6.56 -13.31 -16.84
CA LEU A 223 -7.80 -13.32 -17.63
C LEU A 223 -8.24 -11.90 -18.00
N ALA A 224 -8.05 -10.94 -17.10
CA ALA A 224 -8.35 -9.53 -17.35
C ALA A 224 -7.56 -8.62 -16.40
N VAL A 225 -7.23 -7.42 -16.87
CA VAL A 225 -6.75 -6.30 -16.04
C VAL A 225 -7.89 -5.28 -15.90
N PHE A 226 -8.10 -4.79 -14.67
CA PHE A 226 -9.17 -3.83 -14.36
C PHE A 226 -8.66 -2.39 -14.47
N SER A 227 -8.21 -2.02 -15.66
CA SER A 227 -7.71 -0.68 -16.01
C SER A 227 -8.57 -0.02 -17.07
N ASP A 228 -8.52 1.30 -17.11
CA ASP A 228 -9.16 2.14 -18.12
C ASP A 228 -8.47 2.09 -19.48
N LYS A 229 -7.21 1.58 -19.50
CA LYS A 229 -6.38 1.47 -20.71
C LYS A 229 -5.55 0.17 -20.68
N LYS A 230 -5.16 -0.28 -21.88
CA LYS A 230 -4.22 -1.40 -22.01
C LYS A 230 -2.87 -1.05 -21.37
N LEU A 231 -2.31 -2.01 -20.66
CA LEU A 231 -0.97 -1.91 -20.06
C LEU A 231 -0.02 -2.82 -20.84
N ASP A 232 1.02 -2.25 -21.44
CA ASP A 232 1.94 -3.02 -22.30
C ASP A 232 2.72 -4.10 -21.54
N SER A 233 2.95 -3.88 -20.25
CA SER A 233 3.64 -4.82 -19.37
C SER A 233 2.76 -5.97 -18.84
N ILE A 234 1.45 -5.93 -19.06
CA ILE A 234 0.51 -6.97 -18.64
C ILE A 234 -0.10 -7.64 -19.86
N PRO A 235 0.19 -8.93 -20.11
CA PRO A 235 -0.25 -9.65 -21.30
C PRO A 235 -1.74 -10.08 -21.18
N ALA A 236 -2.62 -9.12 -20.98
CA ALA A 236 -4.05 -9.38 -20.86
C ALA A 236 -4.89 -8.19 -21.40
N SER A 237 -6.09 -8.48 -21.85
CA SER A 237 -7.09 -7.47 -22.20
C SER A 237 -7.64 -6.80 -20.96
N THR A 238 -8.13 -5.56 -21.10
CA THR A 238 -8.84 -4.89 -20.02
C THR A 238 -10.20 -5.56 -19.77
N ALA A 239 -10.71 -5.47 -18.54
CA ALA A 239 -12.05 -5.94 -18.22
C ALA A 239 -13.13 -5.18 -19.04
N ILE A 240 -12.90 -3.89 -19.28
CA ILE A 240 -13.77 -3.03 -20.12
C ILE A 240 -13.86 -3.58 -21.55
N ALA A 241 -12.74 -3.99 -22.15
CA ALA A 241 -12.71 -4.59 -23.48
C ALA A 241 -13.43 -5.97 -23.55
N GLN A 242 -13.66 -6.58 -22.39
CA GLN A 242 -14.38 -7.84 -22.20
C GLN A 242 -15.81 -7.61 -21.60
N ASN A 243 -16.38 -6.41 -21.80
CA ASN A 243 -17.74 -6.02 -21.39
C ASN A 243 -17.97 -5.96 -19.86
N VAL A 244 -16.93 -5.88 -19.06
CA VAL A 244 -17.03 -5.61 -17.62
C VAL A 244 -16.55 -4.19 -17.34
N ASN A 245 -17.50 -3.25 -17.17
CA ASN A 245 -17.19 -1.84 -16.92
C ASN A 245 -16.74 -1.61 -15.48
N LEU A 246 -15.50 -2.01 -15.17
CA LEU A 246 -14.93 -1.91 -13.86
C LEU A 246 -13.45 -1.51 -13.94
N VAL A 247 -13.07 -0.45 -13.23
CA VAL A 247 -11.70 0.01 -13.06
C VAL A 247 -11.32 -0.06 -11.58
N LEU A 248 -10.23 -0.72 -11.27
CA LEU A 248 -9.75 -0.97 -9.91
C LEU A 248 -8.29 -0.54 -9.80
N GLU A 249 -8.08 0.74 -9.57
CA GLU A 249 -6.76 1.32 -9.31
C GLU A 249 -6.40 1.20 -7.83
N GLN A 250 -5.16 0.90 -7.56
CA GLN A 250 -4.57 0.94 -6.22
C GLN A 250 -3.33 1.83 -6.22
N TRP A 251 -3.33 2.79 -5.32
CA TRP A 251 -2.19 3.66 -5.08
C TRP A 251 -1.41 3.21 -3.84
N ARG A 252 -0.11 3.51 -3.83
CA ARG A 252 0.77 3.37 -2.66
C ARG A 252 1.56 4.64 -2.47
N GLY A 253 1.73 5.02 -1.22
CA GLY A 253 2.49 6.19 -0.82
C GLY A 253 3.23 5.97 0.49
N VAL A 254 3.86 7.03 0.93
CA VAL A 254 4.61 7.12 2.18
C VAL A 254 3.91 8.12 3.08
N VAL A 255 3.76 7.74 4.34
CA VAL A 255 3.29 8.63 5.41
C VAL A 255 4.24 8.59 6.60
N VAL A 256 4.16 9.60 7.45
CA VAL A 256 4.91 9.71 8.71
C VAL A 256 3.95 9.94 9.88
N PRO A 257 4.38 9.72 11.14
CA PRO A 257 3.56 10.01 12.30
C PRO A 257 3.10 11.46 12.32
N LYS A 258 1.89 11.67 12.83
CA LYS A 258 1.31 13.01 13.00
C LYS A 258 2.23 13.91 13.82
N GLY A 259 2.43 15.14 13.34
CA GLY A 259 3.29 16.13 14.00
C GLY A 259 4.77 16.01 13.64
N THR A 260 5.14 15.24 12.63
CA THR A 260 6.50 15.27 12.06
C THR A 260 6.80 16.69 11.53
N PRO A 261 7.96 17.29 11.85
CA PRO A 261 8.27 18.64 11.43
C PRO A 261 8.16 18.81 9.90
N PRO A 262 7.51 19.90 9.41
CA PRO A 262 7.29 20.11 7.96
C PRO A 262 8.59 20.10 7.14
N ALA A 263 9.71 20.57 7.69
CA ALA A 263 11.00 20.54 7.03
C ALA A 263 11.52 19.10 6.82
N ILE A 264 11.26 18.20 7.76
CA ILE A 264 11.60 16.77 7.66
C ILE A 264 10.69 16.12 6.61
N ILE A 265 9.39 16.40 6.62
CA ILE A 265 8.46 15.90 5.59
C ILE A 265 8.92 16.32 4.20
N ALA A 266 9.23 17.60 4.00
CA ALA A 266 9.72 18.11 2.72
C ALA A 266 11.04 17.45 2.27
N LYS A 267 11.94 17.18 3.21
CA LYS A 267 13.21 16.48 2.92
C LYS A 267 12.97 15.03 2.50
N LEU A 268 12.10 14.31 3.23
CA LEU A 268 11.69 12.94 2.87
C LEU A 268 10.97 12.92 1.51
N GLU A 269 10.02 13.83 1.27
CA GLU A 269 9.33 13.95 -0.02
C GLU A 269 10.34 14.09 -1.16
N ASN A 270 11.33 14.98 -1.02
CA ASN A 270 12.35 15.16 -2.04
C ASN A 270 13.22 13.90 -2.26
N ILE A 271 13.62 13.21 -1.19
CA ILE A 271 14.42 11.97 -1.28
C ILE A 271 13.61 10.88 -2.00
N PHE A 272 12.38 10.60 -1.54
CA PHE A 272 11.54 9.57 -2.15
C PHE A 272 11.16 9.92 -3.60
N ARG A 273 10.92 11.20 -3.91
CA ARG A 273 10.66 11.65 -5.28
C ARG A 273 11.84 11.31 -6.19
N GLN A 274 13.07 11.64 -5.81
CA GLN A 274 14.26 11.30 -6.57
C GLN A 274 14.41 9.78 -6.76
N CYS A 275 14.05 8.97 -5.73
CA CYS A 275 14.06 7.52 -5.86
C CYS A 275 13.08 7.01 -6.91
N ILE A 276 11.86 7.53 -6.95
CA ILE A 276 10.85 7.06 -7.92
C ILE A 276 11.04 7.63 -9.33
N GLU A 277 11.82 8.71 -9.47
CA GLU A 277 12.27 9.27 -10.73
C GLU A 277 13.58 8.61 -11.24
N ASP A 278 14.24 7.77 -10.42
CA ASP A 278 15.45 7.05 -10.82
C ASP A 278 15.14 6.02 -11.91
N PRO A 279 15.93 5.98 -13.01
CA PRO A 279 15.72 5.05 -14.12
C PRO A 279 15.66 3.58 -13.70
N ILE A 280 16.41 3.18 -12.65
CA ILE A 280 16.38 1.80 -12.12
C ILE A 280 15.00 1.47 -11.56
N TYR A 281 14.45 2.38 -10.74
CA TYR A 281 13.10 2.22 -10.18
C TYR A 281 12.03 2.20 -11.27
N ILE A 282 12.08 3.18 -12.19
CA ILE A 282 11.10 3.32 -13.28
C ILE A 282 11.06 2.03 -14.11
N LYS A 283 12.23 1.56 -14.58
CA LYS A 283 12.34 0.34 -15.38
C LYS A 283 11.74 -0.86 -14.63
N LYS A 284 12.12 -1.04 -13.38
CA LYS A 284 11.64 -2.17 -12.54
C LYS A 284 10.12 -2.15 -12.34
N MET A 285 9.54 -0.97 -12.09
CA MET A 285 8.08 -0.84 -11.92
C MET A 285 7.34 -1.12 -13.23
N GLN A 286 7.82 -0.62 -14.36
CA GLN A 286 7.23 -0.86 -15.68
C GLN A 286 7.23 -2.35 -16.04
N GLU A 287 8.35 -3.04 -15.83
CA GLU A 287 8.48 -4.50 -16.07
C GLU A 287 7.50 -5.31 -15.22
N LEU A 288 7.07 -4.78 -14.09
CA LEU A 288 6.17 -5.42 -13.13
C LEU A 288 4.71 -4.90 -13.23
N GLY A 289 4.37 -4.18 -14.29
CA GLY A 289 3.01 -3.70 -14.52
C GLY A 289 2.54 -2.59 -13.58
N SER A 290 3.47 -1.95 -12.88
CA SER A 290 3.20 -0.82 -11.99
C SER A 290 3.61 0.49 -12.66
N ILE A 291 2.92 1.57 -12.32
CA ILE A 291 3.14 2.89 -12.92
C ILE A 291 3.75 3.80 -11.85
N PRO A 292 5.03 4.22 -11.99
CA PRO A 292 5.59 5.25 -11.13
C PRO A 292 4.74 6.51 -11.21
N VAL A 293 4.32 7.02 -10.06
CA VAL A 293 3.49 8.24 -9.98
C VAL A 293 3.97 9.08 -8.81
N TYR A 294 4.38 10.31 -9.11
CA TYR A 294 4.61 11.32 -8.09
C TYR A 294 3.34 12.15 -7.86
N LYS A 295 2.87 12.22 -6.62
CA LYS A 295 2.02 13.30 -6.11
C LYS A 295 2.65 13.81 -4.84
N SER A 296 2.71 15.13 -4.70
CA SER A 296 3.19 15.79 -3.48
C SER A 296 2.43 15.32 -2.24
N GLY A 297 2.99 15.51 -1.05
CA GLY A 297 2.28 15.19 0.20
C GLY A 297 0.90 15.84 0.27
N ALA A 298 0.77 17.11 -0.18
CA ALA A 298 -0.50 17.84 -0.22
C ALA A 298 -1.53 17.17 -1.16
N ASP A 299 -1.13 16.78 -2.37
CA ASP A 299 -2.04 16.18 -3.35
C ASP A 299 -2.31 14.71 -3.03
N PHE A 300 -1.34 14.02 -2.45
CA PHE A 300 -1.55 12.67 -1.93
C PHE A 300 -2.54 12.67 -0.75
N GLY A 301 -2.44 13.64 0.16
CA GLY A 301 -3.42 13.82 1.25
C GLY A 301 -4.84 14.07 0.74
N LYS A 302 -5.01 14.87 -0.33
CA LYS A 302 -6.33 15.06 -0.98
C LYS A 302 -6.86 13.75 -1.58
N LEU A 303 -6.00 12.96 -2.23
CA LEU A 303 -6.37 11.65 -2.78
C LEU A 303 -6.83 10.71 -1.66
N VAL A 304 -6.07 10.61 -0.56
CA VAL A 304 -6.43 9.79 0.59
C VAL A 304 -7.79 10.18 1.16
N ALA A 305 -8.04 11.48 1.38
CA ALA A 305 -9.31 11.97 1.90
C ALA A 305 -10.49 11.74 0.93
N SER A 306 -10.25 11.87 -0.37
CA SER A 306 -11.27 11.57 -1.39
C SER A 306 -11.63 10.10 -1.41
N ASP A 307 -10.64 9.22 -1.32
CA ASP A 307 -10.89 7.77 -1.31
C ASP A 307 -11.48 7.31 0.03
N ASP A 308 -11.13 7.95 1.15
CA ASP A 308 -11.75 7.68 2.46
C ASP A 308 -13.28 7.88 2.38
N ALA A 309 -13.73 9.05 1.90
CA ALA A 309 -15.15 9.34 1.70
C ALA A 309 -15.82 8.41 0.67
N ARG A 310 -15.10 8.07 -0.42
CA ARG A 310 -15.60 7.17 -1.46
C ARG A 310 -15.83 5.76 -0.93
N TYR A 311 -14.85 5.19 -0.22
CA TYR A 311 -14.96 3.82 0.29
C TYR A 311 -15.87 3.70 1.48
N GLU A 312 -16.01 4.74 2.33
CA GLU A 312 -17.08 4.81 3.32
C GLU A 312 -18.45 4.57 2.68
N LYS A 313 -18.74 5.30 1.59
CA LYS A 313 -20.00 5.16 0.86
C LYS A 313 -20.15 3.76 0.25
N ILE A 314 -19.13 3.24 -0.44
CA ILE A 314 -19.15 1.92 -1.09
C ILE A 314 -19.40 0.81 -0.05
N VAL A 315 -18.68 0.83 1.08
CA VAL A 315 -18.82 -0.20 2.12
C VAL A 315 -20.20 -0.15 2.75
N ARG A 316 -20.71 1.05 3.06
CA ARG A 316 -22.04 1.25 3.65
C ARG A 316 -23.14 0.79 2.72
N ASP A 317 -23.14 1.29 1.47
CA ASP A 317 -24.23 1.05 0.49
C ASP A 317 -24.24 -0.44 0.05
N GLY A 318 -23.05 -1.05 -0.10
CA GLY A 318 -22.89 -2.48 -0.42
C GLY A 318 -23.05 -3.41 0.79
N LYS A 319 -23.17 -2.85 2.02
CA LYS A 319 -23.20 -3.62 3.29
C LYS A 319 -22.04 -4.60 3.41
N PHE A 320 -20.85 -4.21 2.92
CA PHE A 320 -19.69 -5.11 2.91
C PHE A 320 -19.13 -5.33 4.32
N GLY A 321 -19.19 -4.34 5.21
CA GLY A 321 -18.74 -4.46 6.60
C GLY A 321 -19.53 -5.50 7.42
N ASP A 322 -20.79 -5.74 7.06
CA ASP A 322 -21.65 -6.71 7.77
C ASP A 322 -21.37 -8.18 7.35
N ARG A 323 -20.56 -8.41 6.34
CA ARG A 323 -20.29 -9.73 5.76
C ARG A 323 -18.98 -10.36 6.24
N TYR A 324 -18.07 -9.59 6.87
CA TYR A 324 -16.72 -10.05 7.18
C TYR A 324 -16.18 -9.54 8.53
#